data_6f02df5d163c438bc95c2eb235141bc8
#
_entry.id   6f02df5d163c438bc95c2eb235141bc8
#
_cell.length_a   1.000
_cell.length_b   1.000
_cell.length_c   1.000
_cell.angle_alpha   90.00
_cell.angle_beta   90.00
_cell.angle_gamma   90.00
#
_symmetry.space_group_name_H-M   'P 1'
#
loop_
_entity.id
_entity.type
_entity.pdbx_description
1 polymer ?
#
loop_
_entity_poly.entity_id
_entity_poly.type
_entity_poly.pdbx_seq_one_letter_code
_entity_poly.pdbx_strand_id
1 'polypeptide(L)'
;MMQTKSPRLEVITRQPSGTPRPRPLIFVHGAYVGAWSWDRHYLPYFAKRGWQATAFSLSGHAGSAGAEGLNAFSIQDYVSDLREIVTSLDRDPVVIGHSMGGLIVQKYLEQWDLPGLVLVCSVPPQGLLGSALHMMFTRPMVLLDLHRVIGGGVPSPESLSEALFHQPVSRAMLNECYMNMQAESMRAIWDMSGFDLPRRPQARHLPTLVIGAEHDALIPPVLVEQTALLLDCPASIIPNMGHAMMLEADWQPGAQCIADWLLQHDF
;
A
#
# COMPACT_ATOMS: atom_id res chain seq x y z
N MET A 1 -29.81 23.52 11.77
CA MET A 1 -29.12 22.73 10.76
C MET A 1 -27.92 22.11 11.42
N MET A 2 -27.95 20.81 11.72
CA MET A 2 -26.76 20.08 12.18
C MET A 2 -25.80 20.01 11.00
N GLN A 3 -24.66 20.67 11.09
CA GLN A 3 -23.54 20.40 10.19
C GLN A 3 -23.11 18.97 10.44
N THR A 4 -23.39 18.07 9.50
CA THR A 4 -22.75 16.76 9.49
C THR A 4 -21.25 17.01 9.32
N LYS A 5 -20.48 16.80 10.38
CA LYS A 5 -19.00 16.78 10.28
C LYS A 5 -18.66 15.78 9.18
N SER A 6 -17.91 16.22 8.17
CA SER A 6 -17.30 15.29 7.22
C SER A 6 -16.56 14.19 8.00
N PRO A 7 -16.67 12.92 7.59
CA PRO A 7 -15.94 11.85 8.26
C PRO A 7 -14.44 12.20 8.27
N ARG A 8 -13.73 11.85 9.35
CA ARG A 8 -12.29 12.15 9.49
C ARG A 8 -11.47 11.49 8.39
N LEU A 9 -11.82 10.24 8.02
CA LEU A 9 -11.18 9.48 6.96
C LEU A 9 -12.14 9.22 5.81
N GLU A 10 -11.64 9.35 4.59
CA GLU A 10 -12.33 8.86 3.40
C GLU A 10 -12.28 7.34 3.37
N VAL A 11 -13.43 6.70 3.21
CA VAL A 11 -13.56 5.24 3.17
C VAL A 11 -14.36 4.82 1.94
N ILE A 12 -13.80 3.90 1.16
CA ILE A 12 -14.45 3.29 -0.01
C ILE A 12 -14.66 1.81 0.29
N THR A 13 -15.92 1.36 0.31
CA THR A 13 -16.26 -0.04 0.55
C THR A 13 -17.03 -0.61 -0.64
N ARG A 14 -16.62 -1.78 -1.10
CA ARG A 14 -17.36 -2.60 -2.06
C ARG A 14 -17.92 -3.82 -1.34
N GLN A 15 -19.25 -3.92 -1.32
CA GLN A 15 -19.96 -5.01 -0.67
C GLN A 15 -19.84 -6.31 -1.48
N PRO A 16 -19.80 -7.48 -0.82
CA PRO A 16 -19.67 -8.75 -1.49
C PRO A 16 -20.84 -9.05 -2.41
N SER A 17 -20.57 -9.61 -3.57
CA SER A 17 -21.59 -10.19 -4.44
C SER A 17 -21.82 -11.66 -4.05
N GLY A 18 -23.04 -12.02 -3.73
CA GLY A 18 -23.40 -13.40 -3.31
C GLY A 18 -23.12 -13.68 -1.84
N THR A 19 -22.75 -14.93 -1.51
CA THR A 19 -22.47 -15.35 -0.13
C THR A 19 -21.21 -14.69 0.41
N PRO A 20 -21.29 -13.90 1.50
CA PRO A 20 -20.12 -13.22 2.06
C PRO A 20 -19.08 -14.21 2.59
N ARG A 21 -17.81 -13.89 2.36
CA ARG A 21 -16.66 -14.58 2.96
C ARG A 21 -16.55 -14.27 4.47
N PRO A 22 -15.88 -15.14 5.26
CA PRO A 22 -15.82 -14.99 6.72
C PRO A 22 -15.15 -13.70 7.18
N ARG A 23 -14.11 -13.25 6.50
CA ARG A 23 -13.32 -12.09 6.89
C ARG A 23 -13.45 -10.95 5.87
N PRO A 24 -13.65 -9.69 6.31
CA PRO A 24 -13.51 -8.54 5.44
C PRO A 24 -12.03 -8.27 5.11
N LEU A 25 -11.80 -7.53 4.03
CA LEU A 25 -10.48 -7.09 3.61
C LEU A 25 -10.34 -5.57 3.80
N ILE A 26 -9.21 -5.15 4.36
CA ILE A 26 -8.80 -3.74 4.41
C ILE A 26 -7.57 -3.56 3.51
N PHE A 27 -7.60 -2.52 2.68
CA PHE A 27 -6.52 -2.13 1.79
C PHE A 27 -5.93 -0.80 2.23
N VAL A 28 -4.61 -0.79 2.51
CA VAL A 28 -3.85 0.39 2.94
C VAL A 28 -2.96 0.83 1.79
N HIS A 29 -3.14 2.06 1.33
CA HIS A 29 -2.41 2.61 0.18
C HIS A 29 -0.97 2.98 0.51
N GLY A 30 -0.15 3.16 -0.52
CA GLY A 30 1.22 3.64 -0.45
C GLY A 30 1.32 5.17 -0.36
N ALA A 31 2.54 5.68 -0.36
CA ALA A 31 2.81 7.12 -0.37
C ALA A 31 2.26 7.79 -1.65
N TYR A 32 1.92 9.07 -1.56
CA TYR A 32 1.47 9.95 -2.65
C TYR A 32 0.11 9.63 -3.28
N VAL A 33 -0.60 8.59 -2.84
CA VAL A 33 -1.89 8.15 -3.39
C VAL A 33 -2.97 8.12 -2.32
N GLY A 34 -4.16 7.58 -2.62
CA GLY A 34 -5.28 7.41 -1.70
C GLY A 34 -6.03 6.10 -1.97
N ALA A 35 -7.18 5.93 -1.34
CA ALA A 35 -8.04 4.76 -1.48
C ALA A 35 -8.46 4.47 -2.93
N TRP A 36 -8.52 5.50 -3.79
CA TRP A 36 -8.84 5.41 -5.21
C TRP A 36 -7.94 4.42 -5.97
N SER A 37 -6.66 4.28 -5.56
CA SER A 37 -5.70 3.38 -6.20
C SER A 37 -6.13 1.90 -6.13
N TRP A 38 -6.84 1.52 -5.09
CA TRP A 38 -7.40 0.20 -4.90
C TRP A 38 -8.79 0.03 -5.53
N ASP A 39 -9.59 1.10 -5.54
CA ASP A 39 -10.99 1.04 -6.00
C ASP A 39 -11.12 0.83 -7.51
N ARG A 40 -10.09 1.19 -8.27
CA ARG A 40 -10.13 1.02 -9.73
C ARG A 40 -10.33 -0.44 -10.15
N HIS A 41 -9.62 -1.36 -9.52
CA HIS A 41 -9.60 -2.76 -9.91
C HIS A 41 -9.76 -3.73 -8.74
N TYR A 42 -8.99 -3.58 -7.69
CA TYR A 42 -8.90 -4.57 -6.62
C TYR A 42 -10.17 -4.66 -5.79
N LEU A 43 -10.72 -3.56 -5.30
CA LEU A 43 -11.95 -3.63 -4.49
C LEU A 43 -13.10 -4.28 -5.26
N PRO A 44 -13.43 -3.90 -6.52
CA PRO A 44 -14.44 -4.59 -7.30
C PRO A 44 -14.14 -6.07 -7.57
N TYR A 45 -12.85 -6.42 -7.77
CA TYR A 45 -12.43 -7.80 -8.02
C TYR A 45 -12.71 -8.70 -6.81
N PHE A 46 -12.34 -8.26 -5.60
CA PHE A 46 -12.56 -9.03 -4.38
C PHE A 46 -14.03 -9.06 -3.97
N ALA A 47 -14.75 -7.95 -4.15
CA ALA A 47 -16.19 -7.89 -3.91
C ALA A 47 -16.98 -8.89 -4.77
N LYS A 48 -16.64 -9.01 -6.07
CA LYS A 48 -17.24 -10.02 -6.96
C LYS A 48 -16.96 -11.46 -6.52
N ARG A 49 -15.95 -11.70 -5.69
CA ARG A 49 -15.57 -13.03 -5.17
C ARG A 49 -16.06 -13.30 -3.74
N GLY A 50 -16.90 -12.41 -3.22
CA GLY A 50 -17.58 -12.58 -1.94
C GLY A 50 -16.90 -11.89 -0.76
N TRP A 51 -15.81 -11.18 -0.91
CA TRP A 51 -15.22 -10.41 0.17
C TRP A 51 -15.83 -9.00 0.28
N GLN A 52 -16.13 -8.56 1.48
CA GLN A 52 -16.26 -7.13 1.75
C GLN A 52 -14.87 -6.52 1.63
N ALA A 53 -14.68 -5.63 0.65
CA ALA A 53 -13.38 -5.01 0.36
C ALA A 53 -13.44 -3.51 0.65
N THR A 54 -12.62 -3.05 1.59
CA THR A 54 -12.59 -1.66 2.05
C THR A 54 -11.20 -1.09 1.88
N ALA A 55 -11.09 0.07 1.25
CA ALA A 55 -9.90 0.93 1.28
C ALA A 55 -10.25 2.25 1.97
N PHE A 56 -9.27 2.87 2.57
CA PHE A 56 -9.41 4.20 3.15
C PHE A 56 -8.21 5.05 2.79
N SER A 57 -8.40 6.36 2.73
CA SER A 57 -7.31 7.32 2.57
C SER A 57 -6.79 7.73 3.95
N LEU A 58 -5.48 7.68 4.11
CA LEU A 58 -4.78 8.09 5.34
C LEU A 58 -5.03 9.57 5.65
N SER A 59 -4.87 9.98 6.88
CA SER A 59 -4.99 11.39 7.29
C SER A 59 -4.17 12.30 6.39
N GLY A 60 -4.78 13.39 5.91
CA GLY A 60 -4.18 14.32 4.97
C GLY A 60 -4.18 13.88 3.51
N HIS A 61 -4.69 12.68 3.18
CA HIS A 61 -4.73 12.13 1.81
C HIS A 61 -6.14 12.15 1.22
N ALA A 62 -6.21 12.44 -0.08
CA ALA A 62 -7.44 12.44 -0.87
C ALA A 62 -8.60 13.16 -0.14
N GLY A 63 -9.72 12.47 0.11
CA GLY A 63 -10.88 13.02 0.83
C GLY A 63 -10.77 13.03 2.35
N SER A 64 -9.68 12.52 2.94
CA SER A 64 -9.47 12.53 4.39
C SER A 64 -9.09 13.93 4.90
N ALA A 65 -9.47 14.21 6.15
CA ALA A 65 -9.13 15.48 6.80
C ALA A 65 -7.62 15.62 7.08
N GLY A 66 -7.12 16.85 7.22
CA GLY A 66 -5.76 17.16 7.66
C GLY A 66 -4.77 17.51 6.56
N ALA A 67 -5.22 17.74 5.32
CA ALA A 67 -4.35 18.11 4.19
C ALA A 67 -3.47 19.34 4.48
N GLU A 68 -3.98 20.33 5.23
CA GLU A 68 -3.24 21.53 5.64
C GLU A 68 -2.06 21.25 6.58
N GLY A 69 -2.12 20.13 7.30
CA GLY A 69 -1.08 19.68 8.26
C GLY A 69 -0.31 18.45 7.80
N LEU A 70 -0.38 18.08 6.52
CA LEU A 70 0.14 16.82 5.98
C LEU A 70 1.55 16.49 6.46
N ASN A 71 2.47 17.45 6.42
CA ASN A 71 3.88 17.24 6.77
C ASN A 71 4.15 16.86 8.24
N ALA A 72 3.16 16.98 9.13
CA ALA A 72 3.27 16.63 10.55
C ALA A 72 2.86 15.18 10.85
N PHE A 73 2.11 14.52 9.96
CA PHE A 73 1.69 13.13 10.18
C PHE A 73 2.87 12.17 10.13
N SER A 74 2.99 11.38 11.19
CA SER A 74 3.97 10.29 11.33
C SER A 74 3.41 8.96 10.84
N ILE A 75 4.27 7.96 10.67
CA ILE A 75 3.82 6.58 10.45
C ILE A 75 2.92 6.10 11.61
N GLN A 76 3.18 6.53 12.84
CA GLN A 76 2.33 6.16 13.99
C GLN A 76 0.92 6.78 13.91
N ASP A 77 0.76 7.98 13.34
CA ASP A 77 -0.56 8.56 13.09
C ASP A 77 -1.32 7.73 12.06
N TYR A 78 -0.66 7.27 11.01
CA TYR A 78 -1.23 6.38 10.01
C TYR A 78 -1.57 4.99 10.56
N VAL A 79 -0.80 4.47 11.52
CA VAL A 79 -1.15 3.27 12.29
C VAL A 79 -2.43 3.49 13.08
N SER A 80 -2.62 4.69 13.64
CA SER A 80 -3.85 5.05 14.36
C SER A 80 -5.06 5.14 13.42
N ASP A 81 -4.89 5.64 12.19
CA ASP A 81 -5.91 5.62 11.15
C ASP A 81 -6.33 4.18 10.81
N LEU A 82 -5.37 3.29 10.59
CA LEU A 82 -5.65 1.86 10.36
C LEU A 82 -6.41 1.26 11.55
N ARG A 83 -6.02 1.59 12.80
CA ARG A 83 -6.71 1.11 14.00
C ARG A 83 -8.16 1.55 14.05
N GLU A 84 -8.45 2.81 13.69
CA GLU A 84 -9.81 3.32 13.61
C GLU A 84 -10.67 2.49 12.65
N ILE A 85 -10.13 2.21 11.44
CA ILE A 85 -10.86 1.41 10.44
C ILE A 85 -11.03 -0.05 10.89
N VAL A 86 -9.99 -0.70 11.42
CA VAL A 86 -10.08 -2.09 11.91
C VAL A 86 -11.15 -2.21 13.00
N THR A 87 -11.17 -1.27 13.96
CA THR A 87 -12.12 -1.31 15.08
C THR A 87 -13.55 -0.91 14.69
N SER A 88 -13.75 -0.31 13.53
CA SER A 88 -15.08 0.02 13.00
C SER A 88 -15.81 -1.18 12.37
N LEU A 89 -15.11 -2.30 12.15
CA LEU A 89 -15.67 -3.50 11.56
C LEU A 89 -16.16 -4.48 12.63
N ASP A 90 -17.25 -5.19 12.33
CA ASP A 90 -17.83 -6.21 13.22
C ASP A 90 -16.99 -7.49 13.31
N ARG A 91 -16.05 -7.69 12.40
CA ARG A 91 -15.18 -8.87 12.29
C ARG A 91 -13.75 -8.44 11.95
N ASP A 92 -12.77 -9.14 12.55
CA ASP A 92 -11.36 -8.86 12.30
C ASP A 92 -11.02 -9.07 10.82
N PRO A 93 -10.44 -8.06 10.16
CA PRO A 93 -10.11 -8.11 8.74
C PRO A 93 -8.75 -8.79 8.48
N VAL A 94 -8.58 -9.32 7.25
CA VAL A 94 -7.24 -9.47 6.67
C VAL A 94 -6.83 -8.11 6.11
N VAL A 95 -5.60 -7.68 6.41
CA VAL A 95 -5.10 -6.36 5.99
C VAL A 95 -4.07 -6.52 4.87
N ILE A 96 -4.28 -5.78 3.79
CA ILE A 96 -3.43 -5.74 2.61
C ILE A 96 -2.77 -4.35 2.55
N GLY A 97 -1.46 -4.27 2.69
CA GLY A 97 -0.71 -3.01 2.65
C GLY A 97 0.23 -2.92 1.46
N HIS A 98 0.15 -1.83 0.70
CA HIS A 98 1.04 -1.55 -0.43
C HIS A 98 2.10 -0.52 -0.05
N SER A 99 3.35 -0.77 -0.41
CA SER A 99 4.45 0.19 -0.26
C SER A 99 4.54 0.74 1.19
N MET A 100 4.37 2.05 1.41
CA MET A 100 4.24 2.67 2.75
C MET A 100 3.13 1.99 3.58
N GLY A 101 1.98 1.69 2.98
CA GLY A 101 0.89 0.98 3.65
C GLY A 101 1.30 -0.37 4.22
N GLY A 102 2.22 -1.07 3.55
CA GLY A 102 2.81 -2.31 4.07
C GLY A 102 3.65 -2.08 5.33
N LEU A 103 4.43 -0.99 5.40
CA LEU A 103 5.16 -0.63 6.62
C LEU A 103 4.21 -0.25 7.76
N ILE A 104 3.13 0.49 7.45
CA ILE A 104 2.09 0.84 8.43
C ILE A 104 1.49 -0.41 9.05
N VAL A 105 1.17 -1.43 8.25
CA VAL A 105 0.63 -2.70 8.77
C VAL A 105 1.67 -3.45 9.61
N GLN A 106 2.92 -3.46 9.20
CA GLN A 106 4.01 -4.04 10.02
C GLN A 106 4.15 -3.34 11.37
N LYS A 107 4.02 -2.01 11.41
CA LYS A 107 4.01 -1.21 12.66
C LYS A 107 2.75 -1.47 13.49
N TYR A 108 1.59 -1.63 12.86
CA TYR A 108 0.34 -1.99 13.54
C TYR A 108 0.48 -3.27 14.36
N LEU A 109 1.15 -4.30 13.80
CA LEU A 109 1.40 -5.59 14.45
C LEU A 109 2.31 -5.50 15.69
N GLU A 110 2.98 -4.37 15.96
CA GLU A 110 3.70 -4.17 17.22
C GLU A 110 2.78 -4.07 18.44
N GLN A 111 1.51 -3.74 18.21
CA GLN A 111 0.55 -3.44 19.27
C GLN A 111 -0.73 -4.27 19.22
N TRP A 112 -1.14 -4.74 18.03
CA TRP A 112 -2.40 -5.46 17.83
C TRP A 112 -2.24 -6.61 16.85
N ASP A 113 -3.01 -7.67 17.08
CA ASP A 113 -3.05 -8.83 16.21
C ASP A 113 -3.99 -8.64 15.02
N LEU A 114 -3.74 -9.42 13.96
CA LEU A 114 -4.58 -9.56 12.77
C LEU A 114 -4.75 -11.05 12.46
N PRO A 115 -5.84 -11.46 11.80
CA PRO A 115 -5.99 -12.86 11.36
C PRO A 115 -5.07 -13.23 10.19
N GLY A 116 -4.68 -12.26 9.38
CA GLY A 116 -3.80 -12.44 8.22
C GLY A 116 -3.27 -11.12 7.68
N LEU A 117 -2.14 -11.18 7.01
CA LEU A 117 -1.40 -10.05 6.47
C LEU A 117 -0.98 -10.31 5.01
N VAL A 118 -1.19 -9.31 4.15
CA VAL A 118 -0.61 -9.29 2.80
C VAL A 118 0.23 -8.03 2.62
N LEU A 119 1.50 -8.19 2.28
CA LEU A 119 2.43 -7.12 1.94
C LEU A 119 2.65 -7.09 0.43
N VAL A 120 2.25 -6.00 -0.22
CA VAL A 120 2.35 -5.81 -1.67
C VAL A 120 3.41 -4.74 -1.98
N CYS A 121 4.52 -5.11 -2.60
CA CYS A 121 5.64 -4.20 -2.88
C CYS A 121 5.98 -3.31 -1.67
N SER A 122 5.92 -3.91 -0.47
CA SER A 122 5.98 -3.20 0.81
C SER A 122 7.35 -2.59 1.05
N VAL A 123 7.39 -1.40 1.64
CA VAL A 123 8.59 -0.90 2.29
C VAL A 123 9.07 -1.97 3.29
N PRO A 124 10.34 -2.41 3.18
CA PRO A 124 10.85 -3.47 4.06
C PRO A 124 10.98 -2.98 5.51
N PRO A 125 11.01 -3.89 6.50
CA PRO A 125 11.15 -3.51 7.91
C PRO A 125 12.46 -2.79 8.24
N GLN A 126 13.47 -2.86 7.34
CA GLN A 126 14.74 -2.11 7.45
C GLN A 126 14.65 -0.68 6.88
N GLY A 127 13.47 -0.29 6.34
CA GLY A 127 13.24 1.02 5.75
C GLY A 127 13.79 1.18 4.33
N LEU A 128 13.85 2.43 3.88
CA LEU A 128 14.11 2.79 2.47
C LEU A 128 15.60 2.84 2.08
N LEU A 129 16.54 2.67 3.01
CA LEU A 129 17.96 2.80 2.69
C LEU A 129 18.40 1.82 1.60
N GLY A 130 17.96 0.56 1.68
CA GLY A 130 18.26 -0.46 0.66
C GLY A 130 17.71 -0.09 -0.72
N SER A 131 16.48 0.41 -0.78
CA SER A 131 15.83 0.90 -2.01
C SER A 131 16.61 2.10 -2.60
N ALA A 132 16.97 3.08 -1.77
CA ALA A 132 17.74 4.25 -2.20
C ALA A 132 19.11 3.86 -2.78
N LEU A 133 19.82 2.95 -2.13
CA LEU A 133 21.09 2.43 -2.62
C LEU A 133 20.91 1.68 -3.95
N HIS A 134 19.89 0.83 -4.07
CA HIS A 134 19.62 0.13 -5.32
C HIS A 134 19.33 1.12 -6.46
N MET A 135 18.44 2.10 -6.24
CA MET A 135 18.11 3.13 -7.25
C MET A 135 19.33 3.98 -7.65
N MET A 136 20.21 4.28 -6.71
CA MET A 136 21.42 5.07 -7.01
C MET A 136 22.29 4.40 -8.09
N PHE A 137 22.36 3.08 -8.12
CA PHE A 137 23.14 2.31 -9.09
C PHE A 137 22.37 1.91 -10.34
N THR A 138 21.06 1.68 -10.24
CA THR A 138 20.25 1.13 -11.34
C THR A 138 19.35 2.16 -12.01
N ARG A 139 18.85 3.17 -11.26
CA ARG A 139 17.85 4.15 -11.69
C ARG A 139 18.14 5.56 -11.14
N PRO A 140 19.32 6.15 -11.40
CA PRO A 140 19.71 7.42 -10.77
C PRO A 140 18.78 8.58 -11.09
N MET A 141 18.14 8.60 -12.28
CA MET A 141 17.17 9.64 -12.64
C MET A 141 15.87 9.53 -11.85
N VAL A 142 15.37 8.31 -11.62
CA VAL A 142 14.19 8.07 -10.75
C VAL A 142 14.49 8.54 -9.33
N LEU A 143 15.67 8.25 -8.81
CA LEU A 143 16.08 8.71 -7.47
C LEU A 143 16.15 10.23 -7.38
N LEU A 144 16.70 10.91 -8.40
CA LEU A 144 16.76 12.38 -8.44
C LEU A 144 15.35 13.01 -8.49
N ASP A 145 14.45 12.46 -9.29
CA ASP A 145 13.08 12.96 -9.37
C ASP A 145 12.28 12.66 -8.09
N LEU A 146 12.51 11.53 -7.44
CA LEU A 146 11.96 11.24 -6.13
C LEU A 146 12.40 12.29 -5.09
N HIS A 147 13.69 12.70 -5.10
CA HIS A 147 14.16 13.79 -4.25
C HIS A 147 13.49 15.13 -4.55
N ARG A 148 13.21 15.44 -5.82
CA ARG A 148 12.45 16.64 -6.18
C ARG A 148 11.04 16.59 -5.65
N VAL A 149 10.35 15.45 -5.78
CA VAL A 149 8.99 15.23 -5.27
C VAL A 149 8.93 15.37 -3.75
N ILE A 150 9.89 14.78 -3.04
CA ILE A 150 10.05 14.95 -1.58
C ILE A 150 10.22 16.44 -1.23
N GLY A 151 10.96 17.21 -2.02
CA GLY A 151 11.12 18.66 -1.86
C GLY A 151 9.92 19.51 -2.28
N GLY A 152 8.77 18.90 -2.58
CA GLY A 152 7.54 19.60 -3.03
C GLY A 152 7.49 19.89 -4.53
N GLY A 153 8.41 19.34 -5.31
CA GLY A 153 8.37 19.38 -6.78
C GLY A 153 7.39 18.37 -7.35
N VAL A 154 7.20 18.45 -8.67
CA VAL A 154 6.31 17.56 -9.41
C VAL A 154 7.16 16.62 -10.27
N PRO A 155 6.93 15.29 -10.26
CA PRO A 155 7.69 14.38 -11.11
C PRO A 155 7.34 14.62 -12.58
N SER A 156 8.26 14.30 -13.49
CA SER A 156 7.92 14.24 -14.91
C SER A 156 6.99 13.04 -15.16
N PRO A 157 6.09 13.10 -16.18
CA PRO A 157 5.25 11.95 -16.53
C PRO A 157 6.07 10.69 -16.85
N GLU A 158 7.24 10.86 -17.46
CA GLU A 158 8.15 9.79 -17.83
C GLU A 158 8.75 9.13 -16.57
N SER A 159 9.26 9.92 -15.62
CA SER A 159 9.79 9.42 -14.34
C SER A 159 8.71 8.75 -13.51
N LEU A 160 7.48 9.29 -13.51
CA LEU A 160 6.35 8.68 -12.83
C LEU A 160 6.02 7.32 -13.45
N SER A 161 5.98 7.25 -14.79
CA SER A 161 5.75 6.01 -15.51
C SER A 161 6.84 4.97 -15.20
N GLU A 162 8.11 5.37 -15.24
CA GLU A 162 9.25 4.48 -14.95
C GLU A 162 9.27 3.99 -13.50
N ALA A 163 8.88 4.84 -12.55
CA ALA A 163 8.86 4.48 -11.14
C ALA A 163 7.73 3.52 -10.78
N LEU A 164 6.55 3.69 -11.37
CA LEU A 164 5.34 2.99 -10.95
C LEU A 164 4.96 1.80 -11.83
N PHE A 165 5.25 1.86 -13.13
CA PHE A 165 4.74 0.90 -14.11
C PHE A 165 5.86 0.21 -14.87
N HIS A 166 5.64 -1.05 -15.21
CA HIS A 166 6.46 -1.80 -16.16
C HIS A 166 5.78 -1.93 -17.52
N GLN A 167 4.47 -2.15 -17.51
CA GLN A 167 3.68 -2.32 -18.71
C GLN A 167 3.39 -0.96 -19.38
N PRO A 168 3.11 -0.94 -20.69
CA PRO A 168 2.72 0.29 -21.37
C PRO A 168 1.47 0.90 -20.76
N VAL A 169 1.59 2.14 -20.29
CA VAL A 169 0.50 2.89 -19.67
C VAL A 169 -0.09 3.86 -20.68
N SER A 170 -1.42 3.88 -20.80
CA SER A 170 -2.10 4.87 -21.65
C SER A 170 -1.92 6.29 -21.09
N ARG A 171 -1.89 7.30 -21.97
CA ARG A 171 -1.86 8.70 -21.54
C ARG A 171 -3.01 9.07 -20.60
N ALA A 172 -4.20 8.50 -20.85
CA ALA A 172 -5.37 8.74 -20.00
C ALA A 172 -5.13 8.22 -18.59
N MET A 173 -4.61 7.01 -18.45
CA MET A 173 -4.28 6.40 -17.15
C MET A 173 -3.17 7.18 -16.42
N LEU A 174 -2.11 7.56 -17.13
CA LEU A 174 -1.01 8.33 -16.55
C LEU A 174 -1.49 9.70 -16.04
N ASN A 175 -2.34 10.38 -16.83
CA ASN A 175 -2.97 11.64 -16.42
C ASN A 175 -3.89 11.44 -15.22
N GLU A 176 -4.68 10.38 -15.17
CA GLU A 176 -5.54 10.06 -14.02
C GLU A 176 -4.72 9.84 -12.75
N CYS A 177 -3.65 9.05 -12.83
CA CYS A 177 -2.71 8.89 -11.72
C CYS A 177 -2.15 10.24 -11.27
N TYR A 178 -1.66 11.03 -12.21
CA TYR A 178 -1.06 12.34 -11.94
C TYR A 178 -2.02 13.31 -11.27
N MET A 179 -3.29 13.35 -11.71
CA MET A 179 -4.32 14.24 -11.14
C MET A 179 -4.80 13.81 -9.76
N ASN A 180 -4.68 12.52 -9.43
CA ASN A 180 -5.10 11.97 -8.14
C ASN A 180 -3.93 11.80 -7.15
N MET A 181 -2.69 11.92 -7.62
CA MET A 181 -1.52 11.93 -6.73
C MET A 181 -1.42 13.27 -5.99
N GLN A 182 -0.86 13.21 -4.80
CA GLN A 182 -0.63 14.37 -3.95
C GLN A 182 0.73 14.28 -3.25
N ALA A 183 1.12 15.31 -2.52
CA ALA A 183 2.31 15.26 -1.68
C ALA A 183 2.17 14.21 -0.56
N GLU A 184 3.32 13.73 -0.05
CA GLU A 184 3.39 12.86 1.12
C GLU A 184 3.93 13.63 2.32
N SER A 185 3.62 13.17 3.52
CA SER A 185 4.17 13.72 4.75
C SER A 185 5.68 13.57 4.81
N MET A 186 6.38 14.70 4.97
CA MET A 186 7.82 14.71 5.19
C MET A 186 8.21 13.92 6.44
N ARG A 187 7.39 13.96 7.49
CA ARG A 187 7.63 13.19 8.71
C ARG A 187 7.53 11.69 8.43
N ALA A 188 6.50 11.24 7.70
CA ALA A 188 6.35 9.83 7.35
C ALA A 188 7.51 9.33 6.46
N ILE A 189 8.00 10.16 5.52
CA ILE A 189 9.19 9.85 4.71
C ILE A 189 10.42 9.64 5.61
N TRP A 190 10.66 10.52 6.59
CA TRP A 190 11.75 10.35 7.54
C TRP A 190 11.59 9.08 8.39
N ASP A 191 10.39 8.84 8.90
CA ASP A 191 10.09 7.64 9.69
C ASP A 191 10.43 6.36 8.90
N MET A 192 9.98 6.26 7.63
CA MET A 192 10.30 5.14 6.72
C MET A 192 11.79 5.04 6.36
N SER A 193 12.52 6.15 6.39
CA SER A 193 13.94 6.17 6.03
C SER A 193 14.85 5.65 7.14
N GLY A 194 14.33 5.43 8.37
CA GLY A 194 15.11 4.85 9.45
C GLY A 194 14.76 5.35 10.85
N PHE A 195 13.89 6.37 10.97
CA PHE A 195 13.63 6.99 12.28
C PHE A 195 12.52 6.31 13.09
N ASP A 196 11.56 5.62 12.42
CA ASP A 196 10.52 4.85 13.12
C ASP A 196 10.18 3.56 12.36
N LEU A 197 11.11 2.65 12.33
CA LEU A 197 10.98 1.34 11.69
C LEU A 197 10.33 0.32 12.63
N PRO A 198 9.72 -0.77 12.10
CA PRO A 198 9.24 -1.88 12.89
C PRO A 198 10.36 -2.49 13.75
N ARG A 199 10.16 -2.54 15.08
CA ARG A 199 11.18 -2.98 16.03
C ARG A 199 11.40 -4.50 16.06
N ARG A 200 10.37 -5.27 15.68
CA ARG A 200 10.42 -6.73 15.58
C ARG A 200 9.49 -7.20 14.46
N PRO A 201 9.90 -8.15 13.63
CA PRO A 201 8.95 -8.81 12.73
C PRO A 201 7.95 -9.62 13.56
N GLN A 202 6.76 -9.09 13.78
CA GLN A 202 5.72 -9.74 14.61
C GLN A 202 4.94 -10.82 13.85
N ALA A 203 5.13 -10.91 12.53
CA ALA A 203 4.34 -11.79 11.68
C ALA A 203 4.72 -13.29 11.72
N ARG A 204 5.72 -13.71 12.51
CA ARG A 204 6.25 -15.10 12.50
C ARG A 204 5.25 -16.22 12.78
N HIS A 205 4.08 -15.90 13.35
CA HIS A 205 3.03 -16.88 13.66
C HIS A 205 1.69 -16.53 13.00
N LEU A 206 1.70 -15.52 12.14
CA LEU A 206 0.55 -14.98 11.46
C LEU A 206 0.57 -15.47 10.00
N PRO A 207 -0.53 -15.99 9.44
CA PRO A 207 -0.65 -16.20 8.01
C PRO A 207 -0.24 -14.92 7.26
N THR A 208 0.87 -15.00 6.53
CA THR A 208 1.48 -13.85 5.85
C THR A 208 1.76 -14.17 4.40
N LEU A 209 1.38 -13.28 3.50
CA LEU A 209 1.76 -13.29 2.09
C LEU A 209 2.60 -12.06 1.79
N VAL A 210 3.79 -12.25 1.22
CA VAL A 210 4.65 -11.17 0.74
C VAL A 210 4.72 -11.25 -0.78
N ILE A 211 4.25 -10.21 -1.47
CA ILE A 211 4.22 -10.14 -2.93
C ILE A 211 5.11 -8.99 -3.39
N GLY A 212 5.92 -9.24 -4.41
CA GLY A 212 6.69 -8.25 -5.14
C GLY A 212 6.38 -8.24 -6.63
N ALA A 213 6.84 -7.22 -7.31
CA ALA A 213 6.77 -7.08 -8.75
C ALA A 213 8.16 -7.27 -9.37
N GLU A 214 8.26 -8.05 -10.44
CA GLU A 214 9.55 -8.41 -11.08
C GLU A 214 10.35 -7.17 -11.50
N HIS A 215 9.66 -6.13 -11.97
CA HIS A 215 10.26 -4.90 -12.48
C HIS A 215 10.01 -3.68 -11.58
N ASP A 216 9.84 -3.91 -10.28
CA ASP A 216 9.67 -2.84 -9.31
C ASP A 216 10.92 -1.96 -9.22
N ALA A 217 10.78 -0.69 -9.63
CA ALA A 217 11.87 0.28 -9.60
C ALA A 217 12.15 0.83 -8.19
N LEU A 218 11.17 0.78 -7.28
CA LEU A 218 11.24 1.36 -5.94
C LEU A 218 11.58 0.32 -4.87
N ILE A 219 10.93 -0.84 -4.90
CA ILE A 219 11.16 -1.95 -3.97
C ILE A 219 11.52 -3.20 -4.79
N PRO A 220 12.79 -3.37 -5.16
CA PRO A 220 13.20 -4.47 -6.04
C PRO A 220 12.96 -5.85 -5.39
N PRO A 221 12.82 -6.92 -6.21
CA PRO A 221 12.53 -8.28 -5.73
C PRO A 221 13.41 -8.75 -4.58
N VAL A 222 14.70 -8.42 -4.60
CA VAL A 222 15.64 -8.82 -3.53
C VAL A 222 15.23 -8.28 -2.15
N LEU A 223 14.64 -7.09 -2.08
CA LEU A 223 14.16 -6.53 -0.80
C LEU A 223 12.83 -7.16 -0.37
N VAL A 224 12.01 -7.57 -1.32
CA VAL A 224 10.77 -8.34 -1.06
C VAL A 224 11.13 -9.72 -0.48
N GLU A 225 12.09 -10.42 -1.08
CA GLU A 225 12.60 -11.71 -0.60
C GLU A 225 13.23 -11.60 0.79
N GLN A 226 14.01 -10.53 1.05
CA GLN A 226 14.55 -10.26 2.38
C GLN A 226 13.45 -10.00 3.41
N THR A 227 12.39 -9.29 3.05
CA THR A 227 11.23 -9.06 3.91
C THR A 227 10.55 -10.38 4.25
N ALA A 228 10.30 -11.23 3.25
CA ALA A 228 9.68 -12.54 3.43
C ALA A 228 10.53 -13.46 4.33
N LEU A 229 11.86 -13.46 4.14
CA LEU A 229 12.78 -14.21 4.99
C LEU A 229 12.72 -13.76 6.46
N LEU A 230 12.64 -12.46 6.71
CA LEU A 230 12.53 -11.91 8.06
C LEU A 230 11.19 -12.24 8.73
N LEU A 231 10.13 -12.36 7.94
CA LEU A 231 8.79 -12.72 8.40
C LEU A 231 8.54 -14.24 8.43
N ASP A 232 9.55 -15.04 8.05
CA ASP A 232 9.50 -16.50 8.00
C ASP A 232 8.35 -17.03 7.10
N CYS A 233 8.21 -16.43 5.91
CA CYS A 233 7.21 -16.80 4.91
C CYS A 233 7.80 -16.76 3.49
N PRO A 234 7.15 -17.41 2.49
CA PRO A 234 7.61 -17.34 1.11
C PRO A 234 7.32 -15.97 0.48
N ALA A 235 8.19 -15.51 -0.42
CA ALA A 235 7.93 -14.40 -1.32
C ALA A 235 7.29 -14.90 -2.62
N SER A 236 6.34 -14.11 -3.16
CA SER A 236 5.77 -14.32 -4.49
C SER A 236 6.13 -13.13 -5.38
N ILE A 237 6.99 -13.33 -6.37
CA ILE A 237 7.34 -12.28 -7.34
C ILE A 237 6.46 -12.44 -8.58
N ILE A 238 5.63 -11.42 -8.85
CA ILE A 238 4.70 -11.42 -9.98
C ILE A 238 5.44 -10.94 -11.24
N PRO A 239 5.47 -11.76 -12.31
CA PRO A 239 6.19 -11.39 -13.53
C PRO A 239 5.51 -10.24 -14.29
N ASN A 240 6.29 -9.50 -15.08
CA ASN A 240 5.83 -8.39 -15.92
C ASN A 240 5.07 -7.28 -15.16
N MET A 241 5.39 -7.05 -13.89
CA MET A 241 4.74 -6.04 -13.04
C MET A 241 5.73 -4.99 -12.59
N GLY A 242 5.25 -3.74 -12.46
CA GLY A 242 5.90 -2.62 -11.79
C GLY A 242 5.37 -2.41 -10.37
N HIS A 243 5.83 -1.33 -9.71
CA HIS A 243 5.50 -1.01 -8.31
C HIS A 243 4.01 -0.86 -8.05
N ALA A 244 3.30 -0.14 -8.93
CA ALA A 244 1.85 0.10 -8.82
C ALA A 244 1.03 -1.06 -9.39
N MET A 245 1.30 -2.29 -8.96
CA MET A 245 0.73 -3.55 -9.44
C MET A 245 -0.80 -3.48 -9.61
N MET A 246 -1.51 -2.81 -8.71
CA MET A 246 -2.98 -2.67 -8.74
C MET A 246 -3.48 -1.74 -9.85
N LEU A 247 -2.60 -0.98 -10.48
CA LEU A 247 -2.91 0.00 -11.53
C LEU A 247 -2.32 -0.39 -12.90
N GLU A 248 -1.55 -1.48 -12.99
CA GLU A 248 -1.03 -2.01 -14.24
C GLU A 248 -2.15 -2.43 -15.20
N ALA A 249 -1.88 -2.44 -16.49
CA ALA A 249 -2.86 -2.85 -17.49
C ALA A 249 -3.29 -4.30 -17.30
N ASP A 250 -2.36 -5.20 -17.01
CA ASP A 250 -2.58 -6.61 -16.65
C ASP A 250 -2.43 -6.81 -15.13
N TRP A 251 -3.27 -6.15 -14.35
CA TRP A 251 -3.26 -6.17 -12.88
C TRP A 251 -3.71 -7.51 -12.26
N GLN A 252 -4.40 -8.33 -13.02
CA GLN A 252 -5.09 -9.54 -12.54
C GLN A 252 -4.18 -10.56 -11.85
N PRO A 253 -2.95 -10.86 -12.33
CA PRO A 253 -2.07 -11.83 -11.67
C PRO A 253 -1.77 -11.51 -10.21
N GLY A 254 -1.55 -10.23 -9.87
CA GLY A 254 -1.35 -9.80 -8.49
C GLY A 254 -2.60 -10.02 -7.62
N ALA A 255 -3.76 -9.62 -8.13
CA ALA A 255 -5.04 -9.82 -7.44
C ALA A 255 -5.38 -11.31 -7.28
N GLN A 256 -5.10 -12.14 -8.29
CA GLN A 256 -5.33 -13.59 -8.24
C GLN A 256 -4.43 -14.26 -7.19
N CYS A 257 -3.14 -13.90 -7.13
CA CYS A 257 -2.22 -14.42 -6.11
C CYS A 257 -2.75 -14.17 -4.69
N ILE A 258 -3.26 -12.96 -4.41
CA ILE A 258 -3.89 -12.64 -3.12
C ILE A 258 -5.15 -13.49 -2.90
N ALA A 259 -6.02 -13.60 -3.91
CA ALA A 259 -7.26 -14.34 -3.78
C ALA A 259 -7.02 -15.84 -3.50
N ASP A 260 -6.06 -16.45 -4.18
CA ASP A 260 -5.70 -17.86 -3.98
C ASP A 260 -5.16 -18.09 -2.57
N TRP A 261 -4.31 -17.19 -2.09
CA TRP A 261 -3.80 -17.25 -0.73
C TRP A 261 -4.90 -17.09 0.33
N LEU A 262 -5.84 -16.14 0.14
CA LEU A 262 -7.00 -15.97 1.03
C LEU A 262 -7.86 -17.24 1.09
N LEU A 263 -8.07 -17.90 -0.05
CA LEU A 263 -8.82 -19.17 -0.14
C LEU A 263 -8.11 -20.32 0.55
N GLN A 264 -6.77 -20.40 0.46
CA GLN A 264 -5.97 -21.42 1.12
C GLN A 264 -6.01 -21.34 2.65
N HIS A 265 -6.32 -20.15 3.20
CA HIS A 265 -6.38 -19.91 4.65
C HIS A 265 -7.82 -19.76 5.17
N ASP A 266 -8.83 -20.07 4.35
CA ASP A 266 -10.26 -19.98 4.70
C ASP A 266 -10.71 -18.57 5.16
N PHE A 267 -10.11 -17.52 4.60
CA PHE A 267 -10.46 -16.12 4.88
C PHE A 267 -11.66 -15.58 4.09
#